data_aca93960d2a2b3333a31fe89e4efa5b4
#
_entry.id   aca93960d2a2b3333a31fe89e4efa5b4
#
_cell.length_a   1.000
_cell.length_b   1.000
_cell.length_c   1.000
_cell.angle_alpha   90.00
_cell.angle_beta   90.00
_cell.angle_gamma   90.00
#
_symmetry.space_group_name_H-M   'P 1'
#
loop_
_entity.id
_entity.type
_entity.pdbx_description
1 polymer ?
#
loop_
_entity_poly.entity_id
_entity_poly.type
_entity_poly.pdbx_seq_one_letter_code
_entity_poly.pdbx_strand_id
1 'polypeptide(L)'
;MAVLLSCSALRKSFGARILFEDLSLSISEGDRTGLIGPNGSGKTTLLETLAGREPPDAGERAIRKQTRLAYVPQDSVFAAGDTVGSVLRAALYEIHLEDQEKTTRVEMMMDRAGFDDPDIAASALSGGLRKRLAIAAALITTPDVLLLDEPTNHLDLDGILWLERAITAANACLVVTHDRYFLENIATQMVEINPAYPQSAFQVKGNYSEFLEKRADFFEAQTKQRESLATKVRREVEWLRRGPKARTGKSKARIDAAGRLIGEFEAATARSRTATAKIDFTGSDRKTKRLIEAEGIGKTLGGRVLFRDLDLTLSPGVRVGLVGSNGSGKTTLLKILEGTLAPDEGTIRKADLLRIVTFSQDRTERLDPDKTLRRTLCPEGDSVIYRGQPVHVAGWAKRFLFRADQLEMPVSRLSGGERARVLIARLMLETADVLLLDEPTNDLDIPTLEVLEESLLDFPGALVLVSHDRYLLDRVSTMVIGLDGSGDAGVFADYSQWEAARGEPLEEKSAPKERMPVAAGPQKKLSYIDQLEWDAMEAKILDAEHELAAWQRDVQEAASDPERLVPAYANMQAAQKRVEGLYARWAQLESKLAR
;
A
#
# COMPACT_ATOMS: atom_id res chain seq x y z
N MET A 1 -18.96 6.37 23.84
CA MET A 1 -17.86 5.40 23.87
C MET A 1 -16.85 5.85 24.92
N ALA A 2 -16.37 4.94 25.77
CA ALA A 2 -15.43 5.31 26.83
C ALA A 2 -14.00 5.31 26.28
N VAL A 3 -13.21 6.32 26.65
CA VAL A 3 -11.78 6.39 26.31
C VAL A 3 -11.04 5.34 27.14
N LEU A 4 -10.29 4.47 26.48
CA LEU A 4 -9.49 3.40 27.09
C LEU A 4 -8.02 3.81 27.27
N LEU A 5 -7.46 4.47 26.26
CA LEU A 5 -6.07 4.92 26.22
C LEU A 5 -6.03 6.30 25.56
N SER A 6 -5.27 7.23 26.14
CA SER A 6 -5.07 8.55 25.55
C SER A 6 -3.66 9.07 25.83
N CYS A 7 -3.23 9.99 24.99
CA CYS A 7 -2.06 10.80 25.24
C CYS A 7 -2.34 12.26 24.91
N SER A 8 -1.65 13.16 25.59
CA SER A 8 -1.78 14.61 25.40
C SER A 8 -0.42 15.27 25.33
N ALA A 9 -0.27 16.13 24.33
CA ALA A 9 0.93 16.94 24.10
C ALA A 9 2.24 16.15 24.17
N LEU A 10 2.23 14.92 23.62
CA LEU A 10 3.42 14.07 23.61
C LEU A 10 4.53 14.67 22.75
N ARG A 11 5.73 14.64 23.31
CA ARG A 11 6.97 14.98 22.60
C ARG A 11 7.96 13.84 22.74
N LYS A 12 8.64 13.49 21.64
CA LYS A 12 9.74 12.54 21.62
C LYS A 12 10.78 12.94 20.61
N SER A 13 12.05 12.81 21.01
CA SER A 13 13.20 13.09 20.16
C SER A 13 14.31 12.06 20.37
N PHE A 14 15.11 11.81 19.34
CA PHE A 14 16.35 11.05 19.43
C PHE A 14 17.52 11.92 19.00
N GLY A 15 18.33 12.32 19.96
CA GLY A 15 19.40 13.29 19.75
C GLY A 15 18.82 14.63 19.27
N ALA A 16 19.28 15.12 18.12
CA ALA A 16 18.79 16.37 17.53
C ALA A 16 17.50 16.21 16.69
N ARG A 17 17.02 14.99 16.48
CA ARG A 17 15.86 14.71 15.65
C ARG A 17 14.60 14.63 16.48
N ILE A 18 13.67 15.57 16.28
CA ILE A 18 12.32 15.50 16.82
C ILE A 18 11.51 14.54 15.94
N LEU A 19 10.89 13.52 16.55
CA LEU A 19 10.00 12.58 15.88
C LEU A 19 8.57 13.15 15.81
N PHE A 20 8.06 13.57 16.95
CA PHE A 20 6.76 14.25 17.06
C PHE A 20 6.78 15.23 18.23
N GLU A 21 5.98 16.28 18.10
CA GLU A 21 5.82 17.35 19.08
C GLU A 21 4.35 17.73 19.19
N ASP A 22 3.88 17.93 20.43
CA ASP A 22 2.49 18.28 20.76
C ASP A 22 1.46 17.27 20.23
N LEU A 23 1.83 15.98 20.12
CA LEU A 23 0.97 14.93 19.59
C LEU A 23 -0.06 14.52 20.65
N SER A 24 -1.34 14.56 20.26
CA SER A 24 -2.44 14.11 21.12
C SER A 24 -3.31 13.11 20.36
N LEU A 25 -3.64 11.98 21.03
CA LEU A 25 -4.41 10.88 20.45
C LEU A 25 -5.27 10.24 21.54
N SER A 26 -6.46 9.77 21.16
CA SER A 26 -7.34 8.99 22.04
C SER A 26 -7.86 7.76 21.32
N ILE A 27 -7.94 6.65 22.05
CA ILE A 27 -8.49 5.36 21.61
C ILE A 27 -9.65 5.02 22.53
N SER A 28 -10.85 4.90 21.96
CA SER A 28 -12.07 4.56 22.67
C SER A 28 -12.53 3.14 22.35
N GLU A 29 -13.48 2.65 23.12
CA GLU A 29 -14.14 1.37 22.83
C GLU A 29 -14.73 1.37 21.42
N GLY A 30 -14.45 0.33 20.63
CA GLY A 30 -14.87 0.18 19.23
C GLY A 30 -13.96 0.87 18.21
N ASP A 31 -12.97 1.66 18.64
CA ASP A 31 -12.07 2.31 17.71
C ASP A 31 -11.07 1.32 17.10
N ARG A 32 -10.98 1.31 15.78
CA ARG A 32 -9.93 0.65 15.03
C ARG A 32 -9.13 1.73 14.30
N THR A 33 -8.02 2.12 14.92
CA THR A 33 -7.20 3.23 14.46
C THR A 33 -6.06 2.72 13.59
N GLY A 34 -6.02 3.13 12.32
CA GLY A 34 -4.88 2.96 11.43
C GLY A 34 -3.87 4.09 11.63
N LEU A 35 -2.62 3.76 11.95
CA LEU A 35 -1.53 4.72 12.14
C LEU A 35 -0.54 4.61 10.98
N ILE A 36 -0.43 5.68 10.20
CA ILE A 36 0.45 5.76 9.04
C ILE A 36 1.44 6.92 9.15
N GLY A 37 2.38 6.97 8.24
CA GLY A 37 3.37 8.05 8.13
C GLY A 37 4.67 7.56 7.52
N PRO A 38 5.57 8.46 7.11
CA PRO A 38 6.86 8.12 6.52
C PRO A 38 7.71 7.26 7.45
N ASN A 39 8.62 6.47 6.88
CA ASN A 39 9.58 5.72 7.68
C ASN A 39 10.45 6.66 8.52
N GLY A 40 10.63 6.31 9.80
CA GLY A 40 11.33 7.12 10.77
C GLY A 40 10.53 8.34 11.27
N SER A 41 9.21 8.42 11.07
CA SER A 41 8.36 9.45 11.68
C SER A 41 8.03 9.19 13.15
N GLY A 42 8.42 8.04 13.68
CA GLY A 42 8.21 7.69 15.10
C GLY A 42 6.98 6.84 15.37
N LYS A 43 6.41 6.13 14.38
CA LYS A 43 5.23 5.25 14.54
C LYS A 43 5.46 4.19 15.62
N THR A 44 6.52 3.39 15.50
CA THR A 44 6.94 2.37 16.49
C THR A 44 7.17 2.99 17.86
N THR A 45 7.90 4.12 17.92
CA THR A 45 8.17 4.84 19.15
C THR A 45 6.89 5.33 19.84
N LEU A 46 5.90 5.80 19.05
CA LEU A 46 4.61 6.17 19.60
C LEU A 46 3.87 4.95 20.16
N LEU A 47 3.87 3.80 19.45
CA LEU A 47 3.28 2.56 19.97
C LEU A 47 3.96 2.11 21.27
N GLU A 48 5.29 2.13 21.33
CA GLU A 48 6.04 1.79 22.54
C GLU A 48 5.76 2.76 23.70
N THR A 49 5.62 4.05 23.40
CA THR A 49 5.22 5.06 24.39
C THR A 49 3.80 4.78 24.90
N LEU A 50 2.85 4.49 24.00
CA LEU A 50 1.49 4.12 24.36
C LEU A 50 1.42 2.79 25.10
N ALA A 51 2.30 1.83 24.80
CA ALA A 51 2.45 0.59 25.54
C ALA A 51 3.11 0.79 26.93
N GLY A 52 3.72 1.94 27.18
CA GLY A 52 4.44 2.24 28.43
C GLY A 52 5.83 1.62 28.50
N ARG A 53 6.40 1.21 27.37
CA ARG A 53 7.75 0.64 27.25
C ARG A 53 8.82 1.72 27.09
N GLU A 54 8.46 2.83 26.45
CA GLU A 54 9.34 3.97 26.21
C GLU A 54 8.74 5.24 26.82
N PRO A 55 9.43 5.95 27.74
CA PRO A 55 8.91 7.20 28.30
C PRO A 55 8.95 8.33 27.27
N PRO A 56 7.94 9.22 27.23
CA PRO A 56 7.98 10.43 26.42
C PRO A 56 8.95 11.46 27.03
N ASP A 57 9.46 12.38 26.20
CA ASP A 57 10.29 13.49 26.67
C ASP A 57 9.44 14.58 27.36
N ALA A 58 8.19 14.74 26.91
CA ALA A 58 7.18 15.62 27.51
C ALA A 58 5.76 15.14 27.14
N GLY A 59 4.77 15.64 27.85
CA GLY A 59 3.37 15.24 27.70
C GLY A 59 3.00 14.09 28.63
N GLU A 60 1.76 13.65 28.55
CA GLU A 60 1.21 12.63 29.44
C GLU A 60 0.52 11.51 28.68
N ARG A 61 0.68 10.29 29.17
CA ARG A 61 -0.07 9.09 28.78
C ARG A 61 -1.04 8.72 29.88
N ALA A 62 -2.29 8.51 29.53
CA ALA A 62 -3.33 8.06 30.44
C ALA A 62 -3.97 6.77 29.94
N ILE A 63 -4.10 5.78 30.83
CA ILE A 63 -4.82 4.53 30.60
C ILE A 63 -5.92 4.38 31.64
N ARG A 64 -7.11 3.97 31.22
CA ARG A 64 -8.23 3.72 32.12
C ARG A 64 -7.87 2.57 33.07
N LYS A 65 -8.27 2.69 34.34
CA LYS A 65 -8.03 1.63 35.33
C LYS A 65 -8.62 0.30 34.85
N GLN A 66 -7.89 -0.79 35.09
CA GLN A 66 -8.24 -2.16 34.71
C GLN A 66 -8.27 -2.44 33.20
N THR A 67 -7.85 -1.51 32.34
CA THR A 67 -7.70 -1.77 30.91
C THR A 67 -6.53 -2.72 30.67
N ARG A 68 -6.79 -3.85 30.03
CA ARG A 68 -5.78 -4.80 29.56
C ARG A 68 -5.27 -4.34 28.22
N LEU A 69 -3.98 -4.08 28.14
CA LEU A 69 -3.30 -3.64 26.94
C LEU A 69 -2.34 -4.73 26.46
N ALA A 70 -2.43 -5.12 25.20
CA ALA A 70 -1.47 -6.00 24.56
C ALA A 70 -0.72 -5.25 23.45
N TYR A 71 0.59 -5.50 23.32
CA TYR A 71 1.44 -4.92 22.29
C TYR A 71 2.19 -6.02 21.53
N VAL A 72 2.05 -6.03 20.23
CA VAL A 72 2.79 -6.91 19.31
C VAL A 72 3.81 -6.08 18.54
N PRO A 73 5.12 -6.29 18.78
CA PRO A 73 6.18 -5.55 18.09
C PRO A 73 6.34 -5.98 16.64
N GLN A 74 7.06 -5.18 15.87
CA GLN A 74 7.38 -5.48 14.48
C GLN A 74 8.09 -6.83 14.34
N ASP A 75 9.14 -7.08 15.12
CA ASP A 75 9.85 -8.35 15.15
C ASP A 75 9.38 -9.21 16.32
N SER A 76 8.96 -10.43 16.01
CA SER A 76 8.52 -11.41 17.02
C SER A 76 9.66 -12.38 17.32
N VAL A 77 10.27 -12.22 18.48
CA VAL A 77 11.39 -13.08 18.94
C VAL A 77 10.87 -14.02 20.03
N PHE A 78 11.12 -15.32 19.85
CA PHE A 78 10.81 -16.36 20.83
C PHE A 78 12.11 -16.95 21.39
N ALA A 79 12.05 -17.43 22.62
CA ALA A 79 13.21 -18.03 23.27
C ALA A 79 13.56 -19.40 22.62
N ALA A 80 14.81 -19.79 22.73
CA ALA A 80 15.24 -21.11 22.28
C ALA A 80 14.52 -22.19 23.13
N GLY A 81 13.78 -23.08 22.44
CA GLY A 81 12.97 -24.11 23.09
C GLY A 81 11.49 -23.79 23.26
N ASP A 82 11.06 -22.56 22.93
CA ASP A 82 9.63 -22.24 22.90
C ASP A 82 8.91 -23.06 21.82
N THR A 83 7.75 -23.59 22.17
CA THR A 83 6.82 -24.22 21.24
C THR A 83 5.56 -23.38 21.12
N VAL A 84 4.74 -23.62 20.09
CA VAL A 84 3.44 -22.95 19.87
C VAL A 84 2.60 -23.00 21.16
N GLY A 85 2.43 -24.19 21.72
CA GLY A 85 1.65 -24.39 22.94
C GLY A 85 2.25 -23.70 24.17
N SER A 86 3.59 -23.68 24.30
CA SER A 86 4.25 -23.02 25.44
C SER A 86 4.09 -21.51 25.40
N VAL A 87 4.23 -20.90 24.22
CA VAL A 87 4.05 -19.45 24.00
C VAL A 87 2.62 -19.02 24.37
N LEU A 88 1.60 -19.75 23.89
CA LEU A 88 0.20 -19.43 24.18
C LEU A 88 -0.15 -19.62 25.67
N ARG A 89 0.39 -20.66 26.31
CA ARG A 89 0.21 -20.86 27.76
C ARG A 89 0.90 -19.78 28.57
N ALA A 90 2.12 -19.37 28.19
CA ALA A 90 2.85 -18.32 28.86
C ALA A 90 2.11 -16.98 28.82
N ALA A 91 1.42 -16.67 27.71
CA ALA A 91 0.58 -15.47 27.60
C ALA A 91 -0.58 -15.45 28.61
N LEU A 92 -1.04 -16.59 29.09
CA LEU A 92 -2.10 -16.72 30.09
C LEU A 92 -1.58 -16.78 31.56
N TYR A 93 -0.26 -16.65 31.76
CA TYR A 93 0.32 -16.83 33.11
C TYR A 93 -0.23 -15.84 34.15
N GLU A 94 -0.36 -14.58 33.78
CA GLU A 94 -0.86 -13.52 34.67
C GLU A 94 -2.39 -13.49 34.79
N ILE A 95 -3.10 -14.31 34.00
CA ILE A 95 -4.57 -14.35 34.01
C ILE A 95 -5.01 -15.43 34.99
N HIS A 96 -5.82 -15.04 35.98
CA HIS A 96 -6.37 -15.96 36.95
C HIS A 96 -7.47 -16.83 36.33
N LEU A 97 -7.08 -17.96 35.80
CA LEU A 97 -7.94 -18.98 35.18
C LEU A 97 -7.55 -20.36 35.72
N GLU A 98 -8.51 -21.28 35.78
CA GLU A 98 -8.22 -22.68 36.08
C GLU A 98 -7.40 -23.32 34.95
N ASP A 99 -6.55 -24.30 35.27
CA ASP A 99 -5.65 -24.94 34.29
C ASP A 99 -6.42 -25.59 33.13
N GLN A 100 -7.61 -26.14 33.39
CA GLN A 100 -8.47 -26.70 32.36
C GLN A 100 -8.98 -25.63 31.39
N GLU A 101 -9.38 -24.47 31.92
CA GLU A 101 -9.81 -23.33 31.08
C GLU A 101 -8.66 -22.76 30.26
N LYS A 102 -7.44 -22.66 30.82
CA LYS A 102 -6.24 -22.28 30.07
C LYS A 102 -5.97 -23.23 28.91
N THR A 103 -6.07 -24.55 29.14
CA THR A 103 -5.86 -25.55 28.10
C THR A 103 -6.88 -25.40 26.97
N THR A 104 -8.16 -25.29 27.31
CA THR A 104 -9.23 -25.10 26.31
C THR A 104 -9.03 -23.82 25.49
N ARG A 105 -8.63 -22.70 26.15
CA ARG A 105 -8.34 -21.44 25.43
C ARG A 105 -7.15 -21.55 24.49
N VAL A 106 -6.11 -22.29 24.89
CA VAL A 106 -4.95 -22.55 24.03
C VAL A 106 -5.37 -23.35 22.80
N GLU A 107 -6.12 -24.45 22.98
CA GLU A 107 -6.61 -25.28 21.88
C GLU A 107 -7.50 -24.47 20.91
N MET A 108 -8.45 -23.71 21.43
CA MET A 108 -9.30 -22.83 20.61
C MET A 108 -8.49 -21.76 19.85
N MET A 109 -7.45 -21.19 20.48
CA MET A 109 -6.61 -20.20 19.82
C MET A 109 -5.72 -20.81 18.75
N MET A 110 -5.20 -22.03 19.01
CA MET A 110 -4.44 -22.80 18.02
C MET A 110 -5.27 -23.06 16.77
N ASP A 111 -6.48 -23.59 16.95
CA ASP A 111 -7.42 -23.87 15.85
C ASP A 111 -7.70 -22.57 15.04
N ARG A 112 -8.06 -21.48 15.75
CA ARG A 112 -8.31 -20.17 15.09
C ARG A 112 -7.10 -19.61 14.36
N ALA A 113 -5.89 -19.83 14.89
CA ALA A 113 -4.64 -19.35 14.30
C ALA A 113 -4.03 -20.34 13.27
N GLY A 114 -4.66 -21.51 13.06
CA GLY A 114 -4.23 -22.51 12.10
C GLY A 114 -2.95 -23.24 12.52
N PHE A 115 -2.82 -23.60 13.79
CA PHE A 115 -1.75 -24.42 14.33
C PHE A 115 -2.31 -25.79 14.75
N ASP A 116 -1.86 -26.85 14.09
CA ASP A 116 -2.34 -28.21 14.34
C ASP A 116 -1.58 -28.92 15.47
N ASP A 117 -0.32 -28.55 15.70
CA ASP A 117 0.56 -29.22 16.66
C ASP A 117 1.13 -28.22 17.68
N PRO A 118 0.84 -28.37 19.00
CA PRO A 118 1.36 -27.50 20.06
C PRO A 118 2.86 -27.62 20.30
N ASP A 119 3.48 -28.72 19.86
CA ASP A 119 4.88 -29.03 20.14
C ASP A 119 5.82 -28.52 19.04
N ILE A 120 5.30 -27.94 17.96
CA ILE A 120 6.12 -27.29 16.95
C ILE A 120 6.98 -26.21 17.59
N ALA A 121 8.28 -26.28 17.39
CA ALA A 121 9.21 -25.26 17.87
C ALA A 121 8.95 -23.91 17.18
N ALA A 122 8.82 -22.84 17.95
CA ALA A 122 8.60 -21.49 17.42
C ALA A 122 9.73 -21.04 16.47
N SER A 123 10.94 -21.53 16.68
CA SER A 123 12.11 -21.29 15.81
C SER A 123 12.00 -21.96 14.43
N ALA A 124 11.24 -23.06 14.31
CA ALA A 124 11.02 -23.78 13.05
C ALA A 124 9.93 -23.14 12.17
N LEU A 125 9.15 -22.22 12.74
CA LEU A 125 8.07 -21.54 12.03
C LEU A 125 8.63 -20.55 10.99
N SER A 126 7.92 -20.40 9.86
CA SER A 126 8.18 -19.32 8.91
C SER A 126 7.96 -17.95 9.57
N GLY A 127 8.49 -16.87 8.95
CA GLY A 127 8.29 -15.51 9.45
C GLY A 127 6.82 -15.14 9.66
N GLY A 128 5.97 -15.50 8.69
CA GLY A 128 4.51 -15.28 8.77
C GLY A 128 3.84 -16.07 9.89
N LEU A 129 4.19 -17.35 10.06
CA LEU A 129 3.64 -18.17 11.15
C LEU A 129 4.15 -17.69 12.52
N ARG A 130 5.39 -17.21 12.64
CA ARG A 130 5.89 -16.58 13.88
C ARG A 130 5.10 -15.32 14.23
N LYS A 131 4.83 -14.48 13.22
CA LYS A 131 4.01 -13.27 13.42
C LYS A 131 2.59 -13.63 13.85
N ARG A 132 1.99 -14.63 13.20
CA ARG A 132 0.66 -15.14 13.55
C ARG A 132 0.62 -15.67 14.99
N LEU A 133 1.65 -16.41 15.42
CA LEU A 133 1.78 -16.89 16.80
C LEU A 133 1.86 -15.74 17.82
N ALA A 134 2.64 -14.70 17.53
CA ALA A 134 2.74 -13.54 18.42
C ALA A 134 1.41 -12.78 18.55
N ILE A 135 0.67 -12.63 17.45
CA ILE A 135 -0.66 -12.01 17.46
C ILE A 135 -1.65 -12.89 18.23
N ALA A 136 -1.63 -14.21 18.02
CA ALA A 136 -2.46 -15.16 18.76
C ALA A 136 -2.19 -15.12 20.27
N ALA A 137 -0.91 -15.02 20.66
CA ALA A 137 -0.50 -14.86 22.07
C ALA A 137 -0.99 -13.55 22.70
N ALA A 138 -1.07 -12.46 21.91
CA ALA A 138 -1.67 -11.22 22.37
C ALA A 138 -3.20 -11.35 22.50
N LEU A 139 -3.88 -11.93 21.52
CA LEU A 139 -5.34 -12.06 21.47
C LEU A 139 -5.90 -13.03 22.51
N ILE A 140 -5.17 -14.10 22.86
CA ILE A 140 -5.63 -15.09 23.86
C ILE A 140 -5.86 -14.46 25.25
N THR A 141 -5.17 -13.34 25.53
CA THR A 141 -5.36 -12.57 26.77
C THR A 141 -6.65 -11.75 26.77
N THR A 142 -7.40 -11.72 25.67
CA THR A 142 -8.59 -10.89 25.47
C THR A 142 -8.36 -9.44 25.89
N PRO A 143 -7.46 -8.71 25.22
CA PRO A 143 -7.11 -7.34 25.59
C PRO A 143 -8.24 -6.36 25.29
N ASP A 144 -8.36 -5.29 26.09
CA ASP A 144 -9.28 -4.19 25.83
C ASP A 144 -8.72 -3.25 24.74
N VAL A 145 -7.38 -3.12 24.68
CA VAL A 145 -6.66 -2.35 23.67
C VAL A 145 -5.54 -3.21 23.11
N LEU A 146 -5.51 -3.36 21.79
CA LEU A 146 -4.48 -4.09 21.05
C LEU A 146 -3.64 -3.10 20.24
N LEU A 147 -2.34 -3.06 20.51
CA LEU A 147 -1.38 -2.26 19.75
C LEU A 147 -0.56 -3.20 18.85
N LEU A 148 -0.56 -2.94 17.54
CA LEU A 148 0.09 -3.79 16.54
C LEU A 148 1.06 -2.97 15.71
N ASP A 149 2.32 -3.42 15.64
CA ASP A 149 3.35 -2.79 14.82
C ASP A 149 3.67 -3.67 13.62
N GLU A 150 3.33 -3.18 12.41
CA GLU A 150 3.46 -3.86 11.12
C GLU A 150 3.03 -5.35 11.17
N PRO A 151 1.78 -5.63 11.57
CA PRO A 151 1.32 -7.01 11.73
C PRO A 151 1.11 -7.74 10.40
N THR A 152 0.97 -7.02 9.31
CA THR A 152 0.76 -7.58 7.96
C THR A 152 2.05 -8.04 7.28
N ASN A 153 3.22 -7.56 7.76
CA ASN A 153 4.50 -7.94 7.17
C ASN A 153 4.75 -9.45 7.30
N HIS A 154 5.23 -10.06 6.21
CA HIS A 154 5.49 -11.50 6.08
C HIS A 154 4.26 -12.41 6.16
N LEU A 155 3.05 -11.88 6.38
CA LEU A 155 1.82 -12.66 6.27
C LEU A 155 1.49 -12.87 4.79
N ASP A 156 1.07 -14.08 4.47
CA ASP A 156 0.40 -14.33 3.20
C ASP A 156 -1.06 -13.86 3.27
N LEU A 157 -1.75 -13.93 2.15
CA LEU A 157 -3.13 -13.44 2.08
C LEU A 157 -4.04 -14.11 3.11
N ASP A 158 -3.89 -15.42 3.34
CA ASP A 158 -4.70 -16.14 4.33
C ASP A 158 -4.42 -15.63 5.75
N GLY A 159 -3.15 -15.30 6.02
CA GLY A 159 -2.74 -14.65 7.27
C GLY A 159 -3.34 -13.25 7.43
N ILE A 160 -3.38 -12.46 6.37
CA ILE A 160 -3.97 -11.11 6.38
C ILE A 160 -5.48 -11.20 6.61
N LEU A 161 -6.19 -12.05 5.90
CA LEU A 161 -7.64 -12.27 6.07
C LEU A 161 -7.98 -12.80 7.46
N TRP A 162 -7.16 -13.68 8.02
CA TRP A 162 -7.29 -14.12 9.41
C TRP A 162 -7.13 -12.94 10.40
N LEU A 163 -6.12 -12.09 10.17
CA LEU A 163 -5.84 -10.92 11.00
C LEU A 163 -6.99 -9.90 10.94
N GLU A 164 -7.55 -9.63 9.77
CA GLU A 164 -8.72 -8.75 9.58
C GLU A 164 -9.90 -9.22 10.45
N ARG A 165 -10.21 -10.53 10.41
CA ARG A 165 -11.27 -11.12 11.24
C ARG A 165 -10.96 -11.02 12.74
N ALA A 166 -9.71 -11.29 13.12
CA ALA A 166 -9.29 -11.25 14.52
C ALA A 166 -9.36 -9.84 15.12
N ILE A 167 -8.94 -8.80 14.35
CA ILE A 167 -9.01 -7.40 14.77
C ILE A 167 -10.45 -6.89 14.80
N THR A 168 -11.30 -7.31 13.86
CA THR A 168 -12.71 -6.91 13.85
C THR A 168 -13.44 -7.41 15.11
N ALA A 169 -12.98 -8.52 15.70
CA ALA A 169 -13.50 -9.05 16.97
C ALA A 169 -12.88 -8.40 18.23
N ALA A 170 -11.80 -7.60 18.10
CA ALA A 170 -11.16 -6.91 19.20
C ALA A 170 -11.97 -5.69 19.65
N ASN A 171 -11.89 -5.36 20.96
CA ASN A 171 -12.64 -4.23 21.52
C ASN A 171 -12.13 -2.88 20.99
N ALA A 172 -10.81 -2.65 21.01
CA ALA A 172 -10.19 -1.49 20.39
C ALA A 172 -8.78 -1.85 19.92
N CYS A 173 -8.32 -1.23 18.83
CA CYS A 173 -6.95 -1.43 18.35
C CYS A 173 -6.34 -0.17 17.75
N LEU A 174 -5.00 -0.12 17.80
CA LEU A 174 -4.16 0.80 17.04
C LEU A 174 -3.16 -0.03 16.24
N VAL A 175 -3.21 0.11 14.92
CA VAL A 175 -2.40 -0.69 14.01
C VAL A 175 -1.53 0.21 13.17
N VAL A 176 -0.22 0.01 13.21
CA VAL A 176 0.73 0.57 12.25
C VAL A 176 0.86 -0.42 11.11
N THR A 177 0.55 -0.02 9.90
CA THR A 177 0.77 -0.85 8.71
C THR A 177 0.85 0.00 7.44
N HIS A 178 1.47 -0.56 6.42
CA HIS A 178 1.52 -0.01 5.07
C HIS A 178 0.57 -0.72 4.10
N ASP A 179 -0.17 -1.74 4.57
CA ASP A 179 -1.21 -2.43 3.78
C ASP A 179 -2.49 -1.58 3.71
N ARG A 180 -2.69 -0.97 2.55
CA ARG A 180 -3.80 -0.02 2.30
C ARG A 180 -5.16 -0.71 2.25
N TYR A 181 -5.25 -1.94 1.70
CA TYR A 181 -6.48 -2.72 1.69
C TYR A 181 -6.89 -3.13 3.10
N PHE A 182 -5.92 -3.55 3.90
CA PHE A 182 -6.16 -3.86 5.30
C PHE A 182 -6.71 -2.63 6.06
N LEU A 183 -6.11 -1.44 5.86
CA LEU A 183 -6.60 -0.20 6.47
C LEU A 183 -7.99 0.18 5.95
N GLU A 184 -8.27 -0.03 4.65
CA GLU A 184 -9.59 0.21 4.07
C GLU A 184 -10.68 -0.63 4.75
N ASN A 185 -10.39 -1.92 4.99
CA ASN A 185 -11.36 -2.87 5.52
C ASN A 185 -11.60 -2.73 7.01
N ILE A 186 -10.55 -2.39 7.79
CA ILE A 186 -10.65 -2.45 9.26
C ILE A 186 -10.78 -1.09 9.93
N ALA A 187 -10.19 -0.01 9.35
CA ALA A 187 -10.07 1.25 10.06
C ALA A 187 -11.42 1.97 10.20
N THR A 188 -11.69 2.45 11.41
CA THR A 188 -12.78 3.40 11.72
C THR A 188 -12.24 4.81 11.92
N GLN A 189 -10.92 4.93 12.07
CA GLN A 189 -10.20 6.18 12.21
C GLN A 189 -8.79 6.02 11.65
N MET A 190 -8.30 7.04 10.96
CA MET A 190 -6.95 7.11 10.43
C MET A 190 -6.17 8.25 11.10
N VAL A 191 -4.90 8.00 11.39
CA VAL A 191 -3.96 8.98 11.95
C VAL A 191 -2.67 8.93 11.13
N GLU A 192 -2.26 10.06 10.58
CA GLU A 192 -0.95 10.19 9.91
C GLU A 192 0.00 11.01 10.78
N ILE A 193 1.17 10.45 11.11
CA ILE A 193 2.25 11.20 11.76
C ILE A 193 3.15 11.79 10.69
N ASN A 194 3.19 13.12 10.62
CA ASN A 194 4.05 13.83 9.70
C ASN A 194 4.39 15.22 10.26
N PRO A 195 5.66 15.65 10.26
CA PRO A 195 6.05 17.00 10.69
C PRO A 195 5.40 18.14 9.89
N ALA A 196 4.83 17.84 8.71
CA ALA A 196 4.10 18.83 7.91
C ALA A 196 2.78 19.25 8.54
N TYR A 197 2.22 18.46 9.45
CA TYR A 197 0.96 18.76 10.13
C TYR A 197 1.15 19.60 11.39
N PRO A 198 0.18 20.45 11.74
CA PRO A 198 0.09 21.01 13.08
C PRO A 198 0.04 19.86 14.11
N GLN A 199 0.73 19.98 15.23
CA GLN A 199 0.76 18.95 16.27
C GLN A 199 1.31 17.58 15.78
N SER A 200 2.10 17.60 14.70
CA SER A 200 2.75 16.40 14.12
C SER A 200 1.80 15.28 13.70
N ALA A 201 0.47 15.47 13.72
CA ALA A 201 -0.51 14.46 13.36
C ALA A 201 -1.71 15.04 12.61
N PHE A 202 -2.26 14.24 11.69
CA PHE A 202 -3.53 14.48 11.01
C PHE A 202 -4.47 13.32 11.27
N GLN A 203 -5.63 13.60 11.89
CA GLN A 203 -6.59 12.58 12.32
C GLN A 203 -7.89 12.73 11.54
N VAL A 204 -8.40 11.61 11.05
CA VAL A 204 -9.64 11.54 10.27
C VAL A 204 -10.47 10.36 10.75
N LYS A 205 -11.75 10.58 11.05
CA LYS A 205 -12.71 9.48 11.23
C LYS A 205 -13.11 8.96 9.87
N GLY A 206 -13.02 7.64 9.72
CA GLY A 206 -13.30 6.93 8.49
C GLY A 206 -12.20 5.94 8.12
N ASN A 207 -12.36 5.31 6.96
CA ASN A 207 -11.42 4.36 6.38
C ASN A 207 -10.27 5.06 5.64
N TYR A 208 -9.44 4.28 4.96
CA TYR A 208 -8.28 4.81 4.25
C TYR A 208 -8.67 5.71 3.05
N SER A 209 -9.71 5.37 2.30
CA SER A 209 -10.21 6.17 1.16
C SER A 209 -10.72 7.54 1.61
N GLU A 210 -11.53 7.60 2.67
CA GLU A 210 -11.99 8.87 3.25
C GLU A 210 -10.84 9.71 3.81
N PHE A 211 -9.82 9.05 4.36
CA PHE A 211 -8.61 9.73 4.81
C PHE A 211 -7.87 10.38 3.63
N LEU A 212 -7.69 9.67 2.50
CA LEU A 212 -7.02 10.21 1.31
C LEU A 212 -7.73 11.45 0.77
N GLU A 213 -9.05 11.44 0.70
CA GLU A 213 -9.86 12.57 0.25
C GLU A 213 -9.62 13.80 1.15
N LYS A 214 -9.78 13.63 2.47
CA LYS A 214 -9.59 14.72 3.44
C LYS A 214 -8.14 15.21 3.50
N ARG A 215 -7.15 14.31 3.29
CA ARG A 215 -5.74 14.66 3.17
C ARG A 215 -5.50 15.54 1.94
N ALA A 216 -6.09 15.20 0.80
CA ALA A 216 -5.99 15.99 -0.43
C ALA A 216 -6.57 17.39 -0.24
N ASP A 217 -7.77 17.49 0.35
CA ASP A 217 -8.41 18.76 0.67
C ASP A 217 -7.55 19.64 1.59
N PHE A 218 -6.96 19.03 2.62
CA PHE A 218 -6.06 19.72 3.55
C PHE A 218 -4.85 20.33 2.84
N PHE A 219 -4.17 19.56 1.98
CA PHE A 219 -3.01 20.06 1.24
C PHE A 219 -3.37 21.09 0.18
N GLU A 220 -4.54 20.98 -0.46
CA GLU A 220 -5.05 21.99 -1.38
C GLU A 220 -5.33 23.30 -0.65
N ALA A 221 -6.01 23.24 0.49
CA ALA A 221 -6.27 24.41 1.35
C ALA A 221 -4.96 25.06 1.83
N GLN A 222 -3.97 24.25 2.24
CA GLN A 222 -2.66 24.74 2.66
C GLN A 222 -1.92 25.42 1.49
N THR A 223 -2.02 24.88 0.29
CA THR A 223 -1.40 25.47 -0.93
C THR A 223 -2.04 26.83 -1.24
N LYS A 224 -3.37 26.91 -1.25
CA LYS A 224 -4.10 28.17 -1.45
C LYS A 224 -3.74 29.22 -0.38
N GLN A 225 -3.63 28.79 0.88
CA GLN A 225 -3.22 29.68 1.98
C GLN A 225 -1.80 30.19 1.77
N ARG A 226 -0.85 29.34 1.39
CA ARG A 226 0.55 29.72 1.10
C ARG A 226 0.64 30.69 -0.05
N GLU A 227 -0.10 30.51 -1.14
CA GLU A 227 -0.13 31.42 -2.28
C GLU A 227 -0.70 32.80 -1.88
N SER A 228 -1.75 32.81 -1.06
CA SER A 228 -2.30 34.05 -0.48
C SER A 228 -1.27 34.75 0.39
N LEU A 229 -0.57 34.03 1.28
CA LEU A 229 0.51 34.57 2.11
C LEU A 229 1.67 35.08 1.26
N ALA A 230 2.10 34.34 0.23
CA ALA A 230 3.15 34.76 -0.69
C ALA A 230 2.82 36.10 -1.36
N THR A 231 1.56 36.27 -1.77
CA THR A 231 1.10 37.50 -2.39
C THR A 231 1.12 38.70 -1.38
N LYS A 232 0.69 38.43 -0.14
CA LYS A 232 0.74 39.43 0.95
C LYS A 232 2.19 39.81 1.29
N VAL A 233 3.06 38.80 1.48
CA VAL A 233 4.50 39.02 1.75
C VAL A 233 5.16 39.81 0.63
N ARG A 234 4.89 39.47 -0.65
CA ARG A 234 5.43 40.23 -1.79
C ARG A 234 5.06 41.69 -1.73
N ARG A 235 3.79 42.03 -1.42
CA ARG A 235 3.32 43.39 -1.27
C ARG A 235 4.01 44.15 -0.12
N GLU A 236 4.17 43.49 1.03
CA GLU A 236 4.83 44.11 2.18
C GLU A 236 6.35 44.27 1.97
N VAL A 237 7.00 43.31 1.32
CA VAL A 237 8.43 43.39 0.93
C VAL A 237 8.65 44.54 -0.07
N GLU A 238 7.78 44.69 -1.08
CA GLU A 238 7.84 45.82 -2.00
C GLU A 238 7.66 47.14 -1.27
N TRP A 239 6.70 47.19 -0.31
CA TRP A 239 6.50 48.40 0.50
C TRP A 239 7.72 48.68 1.40
N LEU A 240 8.35 47.67 1.98
CA LEU A 240 9.61 47.82 2.74
C LEU A 240 10.77 48.32 1.89
N ARG A 241 10.86 47.89 0.62
CA ARG A 241 11.90 48.32 -0.34
C ARG A 241 11.69 49.73 -0.84
N ARG A 242 10.43 50.21 -0.94
CA ARG A 242 10.14 51.61 -1.31
C ARG A 242 10.56 52.50 -0.16
N GLY A 243 11.48 53.42 -0.41
CA GLY A 243 11.93 54.45 0.57
C GLY A 243 10.76 55.24 1.13
N PRO A 244 10.85 55.85 2.33
CA PRO A 244 9.83 56.72 2.85
C PRO A 244 9.69 57.94 1.95
N LYS A 245 8.43 58.27 1.54
CA LYS A 245 8.18 59.57 0.92
C LYS A 245 8.52 60.63 1.97
N ALA A 246 9.24 61.69 1.55
CA ALA A 246 9.74 62.76 2.41
C ALA A 246 8.67 63.23 3.40
N ARG A 247 8.92 63.12 4.71
CA ARG A 247 8.16 63.56 5.89
C ARG A 247 7.37 62.50 6.71
N THR A 248 7.33 61.22 6.36
CA THR A 248 6.67 60.22 7.23
C THR A 248 7.58 59.02 7.45
N GLY A 249 8.04 58.80 8.69
CA GLY A 249 8.75 57.59 9.08
C GLY A 249 7.87 56.35 8.87
N LYS A 250 8.47 55.18 8.47
CA LYS A 250 7.75 53.92 8.39
C LYS A 250 7.22 53.57 9.78
N SER A 251 5.94 53.25 9.89
CA SER A 251 5.32 52.84 11.15
C SER A 251 5.99 51.56 11.67
N LYS A 252 6.54 51.59 12.89
CA LYS A 252 7.17 50.44 13.56
C LYS A 252 6.20 49.25 13.63
N ALA A 253 4.92 49.52 13.94
CA ALA A 253 3.89 48.48 14.01
C ALA A 253 3.68 47.74 12.68
N ARG A 254 3.82 48.41 11.53
CA ARG A 254 3.71 47.78 10.21
C ARG A 254 4.97 47.01 9.82
N ILE A 255 6.16 47.43 10.25
CA ILE A 255 7.41 46.71 10.09
C ILE A 255 7.33 45.40 10.89
N ASP A 256 6.87 45.45 12.14
CA ASP A 256 6.72 44.27 13.00
C ASP A 256 5.64 43.31 12.45
N ALA A 257 4.55 43.82 11.87
CA ALA A 257 3.53 43.02 11.20
C ALA A 257 4.08 42.34 9.95
N ALA A 258 4.89 43.04 9.13
CA ALA A 258 5.55 42.44 7.96
C ALA A 258 6.55 41.35 8.37
N GLY A 259 7.30 41.59 9.46
CA GLY A 259 8.22 40.55 10.02
C GLY A 259 7.48 39.29 10.45
N ARG A 260 6.33 39.41 11.14
CA ARG A 260 5.48 38.26 11.50
C ARG A 260 4.95 37.52 10.27
N LEU A 261 4.46 38.26 9.27
CA LEU A 261 3.93 37.68 8.03
C LEU A 261 5.00 36.94 7.23
N ILE A 262 6.26 37.42 7.21
CA ILE A 262 7.41 36.73 6.59
C ILE A 262 7.71 35.46 7.36
N GLY A 263 7.74 35.51 8.70
CA GLY A 263 7.96 34.31 9.52
C GLY A 263 6.86 33.25 9.35
N GLU A 264 5.60 33.64 9.25
CA GLU A 264 4.48 32.75 8.96
C GLU A 264 4.61 32.10 7.56
N PHE A 265 5.02 32.87 6.55
CA PHE A 265 5.26 32.35 5.21
C PHE A 265 6.45 31.39 5.14
N GLU A 266 7.55 31.69 5.83
CA GLU A 266 8.71 30.81 5.94
C GLU A 266 8.36 29.49 6.63
N ALA A 267 7.61 29.55 7.73
CA ALA A 267 7.11 28.37 8.43
C ALA A 267 6.16 27.53 7.56
N ALA A 268 5.25 28.17 6.82
CA ALA A 268 4.36 27.50 5.88
C ALA A 268 5.14 26.86 4.72
N THR A 269 6.18 27.52 4.21
CA THR A 269 7.04 27.00 3.14
C THR A 269 7.91 25.84 3.60
N ALA A 270 8.42 25.88 4.83
CA ALA A 270 9.21 24.78 5.41
C ALA A 270 8.36 23.51 5.56
N ARG A 271 7.11 23.64 5.98
CA ARG A 271 6.15 22.52 6.10
C ARG A 271 5.74 21.93 4.75
N SER A 272 5.65 22.74 3.70
CA SER A 272 5.23 22.33 2.34
C SER A 272 6.33 21.65 1.51
N ARG A 273 7.53 21.44 2.03
CA ARG A 273 8.67 20.86 1.30
C ARG A 273 8.65 19.35 1.15
N THR A 274 7.56 18.67 1.46
CA THR A 274 7.40 17.24 1.15
C THR A 274 7.16 17.11 -0.36
N ALA A 275 8.22 16.79 -1.11
CA ALA A 275 8.19 16.73 -2.57
C ALA A 275 7.54 15.42 -3.03
N THR A 276 6.47 15.51 -3.79
CA THR A 276 6.02 14.44 -4.68
C THR A 276 7.02 14.33 -5.83
N ALA A 277 7.77 13.24 -5.89
CA ALA A 277 8.70 12.98 -6.98
C ALA A 277 7.99 12.10 -8.01
N LYS A 278 7.87 12.57 -9.27
CA LYS A 278 7.53 11.70 -10.41
C LYS A 278 8.80 10.97 -10.85
N ILE A 279 8.73 9.67 -10.96
CA ILE A 279 9.83 8.80 -11.34
C ILE A 279 9.30 7.83 -12.40
N ASP A 280 10.06 7.61 -13.48
CA ASP A 280 9.69 6.72 -14.58
C ASP A 280 10.80 5.71 -14.83
N PHE A 281 10.47 4.45 -15.13
CA PHE A 281 11.43 3.43 -15.57
C PHE A 281 11.90 3.67 -17.02
N THR A 282 13.12 3.21 -17.30
CA THR A 282 13.70 3.29 -18.66
C THR A 282 13.55 1.94 -19.34
N GLY A 283 12.77 1.89 -20.42
CA GLY A 283 12.72 0.75 -21.32
C GLY A 283 13.75 0.84 -22.44
N SER A 284 14.01 -0.29 -23.10
CA SER A 284 15.01 -0.39 -24.18
C SER A 284 14.49 0.02 -25.57
N ASP A 285 13.30 0.61 -25.73
CA ASP A 285 12.63 0.94 -27.01
C ASP A 285 12.56 -0.23 -28.01
N ARG A 286 12.53 -1.45 -27.50
CA ARG A 286 12.56 -2.67 -28.31
C ARG A 286 11.22 -2.90 -29.03
N LYS A 287 11.26 -3.19 -30.33
CA LYS A 287 10.08 -3.46 -31.18
C LYS A 287 9.65 -4.94 -31.21
N THR A 288 10.34 -5.83 -30.49
CA THR A 288 10.04 -7.28 -30.47
C THR A 288 8.73 -7.52 -29.72
N LYS A 289 7.75 -8.15 -30.38
CA LYS A 289 6.40 -8.37 -29.83
C LYS A 289 6.33 -9.42 -28.71
N ARG A 290 7.23 -10.43 -28.70
CA ARG A 290 7.28 -11.49 -27.70
C ARG A 290 8.67 -11.48 -27.05
N LEU A 291 8.73 -11.19 -25.74
CA LEU A 291 9.97 -11.14 -24.98
C LEU A 291 10.30 -12.51 -24.37
N ILE A 292 9.32 -13.13 -23.72
CA ILE A 292 9.41 -14.48 -23.17
C ILE A 292 8.12 -15.22 -23.54
N GLU A 293 8.27 -16.47 -24.00
CA GLU A 293 7.16 -17.37 -24.30
C GLU A 293 7.42 -18.69 -23.57
N ALA A 294 6.56 -19.01 -22.63
CA ALA A 294 6.56 -20.24 -21.86
C ALA A 294 5.33 -21.05 -22.25
N GLU A 295 5.54 -22.29 -22.70
CA GLU A 295 4.49 -23.19 -23.18
C GLU A 295 4.49 -24.48 -22.34
N GLY A 296 3.36 -24.77 -21.68
CA GLY A 296 3.13 -25.97 -20.89
C GLY A 296 4.15 -26.20 -19.77
N ILE A 297 4.67 -25.12 -19.15
CA ILE A 297 5.72 -25.26 -18.15
C ILE A 297 5.19 -25.85 -16.84
N GLY A 298 5.96 -26.82 -16.29
CA GLY A 298 5.71 -27.45 -15.01
C GLY A 298 6.95 -27.51 -14.14
N LYS A 299 6.76 -27.52 -12.81
CA LYS A 299 7.85 -27.64 -11.83
C LYS A 299 7.43 -28.41 -10.58
N THR A 300 8.28 -29.35 -10.20
CA THR A 300 8.20 -30.10 -8.96
C THR A 300 9.43 -29.80 -8.11
N LEU A 301 9.27 -29.56 -6.84
CA LEU A 301 10.37 -29.31 -5.91
C LEU A 301 10.13 -30.07 -4.60
N GLY A 302 11.13 -30.84 -4.14
CA GLY A 302 11.01 -31.65 -2.92
C GLY A 302 9.87 -32.67 -2.92
N GLY A 303 9.48 -33.19 -4.08
CA GLY A 303 8.37 -34.14 -4.24
C GLY A 303 6.98 -33.47 -4.29
N ARG A 304 6.90 -32.15 -4.16
CA ARG A 304 5.65 -31.37 -4.29
C ARG A 304 5.59 -30.74 -5.66
N VAL A 305 4.48 -30.93 -6.36
CA VAL A 305 4.18 -30.21 -7.62
C VAL A 305 3.80 -28.77 -7.26
N LEU A 306 4.53 -27.81 -7.81
CA LEU A 306 4.26 -26.38 -7.58
C LEU A 306 3.25 -25.84 -8.59
N PHE A 307 3.45 -26.14 -9.85
CA PHE A 307 2.53 -25.83 -10.95
C PHE A 307 2.82 -26.76 -12.14
N ARG A 308 1.84 -26.93 -13.00
CA ARG A 308 1.93 -27.69 -14.24
C ARG A 308 1.09 -27.03 -15.33
N ASP A 309 1.45 -27.33 -16.58
CA ASP A 309 0.72 -26.88 -17.78
C ASP A 309 0.44 -25.36 -17.82
N LEU A 310 1.45 -24.57 -17.39
CA LEU A 310 1.33 -23.11 -17.37
C LEU A 310 1.84 -22.51 -18.67
N ASP A 311 0.95 -21.80 -19.37
CA ASP A 311 1.25 -20.99 -20.55
C ASP A 311 1.36 -19.52 -20.16
N LEU A 312 2.44 -18.85 -20.60
CA LEU A 312 2.67 -17.43 -20.32
C LEU A 312 3.45 -16.77 -21.45
N THR A 313 2.89 -15.69 -21.99
CA THR A 313 3.59 -14.85 -22.97
C THR A 313 3.79 -13.44 -22.40
N LEU A 314 5.06 -13.05 -22.26
CA LEU A 314 5.43 -11.70 -21.88
C LEU A 314 5.74 -10.85 -23.13
N SER A 315 5.00 -9.77 -23.30
CA SER A 315 5.17 -8.78 -24.36
C SER A 315 5.32 -7.38 -23.75
N PRO A 316 5.94 -6.42 -24.44
CA PRO A 316 6.01 -5.04 -23.95
C PRO A 316 4.64 -4.53 -23.52
N GLY A 317 4.57 -3.92 -22.35
CA GLY A 317 3.34 -3.41 -21.73
C GLY A 317 2.51 -4.46 -20.97
N VAL A 318 2.82 -5.76 -21.06
CA VAL A 318 2.16 -6.80 -20.23
C VAL A 318 2.69 -6.73 -18.81
N ARG A 319 1.78 -6.69 -17.83
CA ARG A 319 2.09 -6.64 -16.41
C ARG A 319 1.36 -7.78 -15.69
N VAL A 320 2.12 -8.77 -15.27
CA VAL A 320 1.61 -9.99 -14.64
C VAL A 320 1.76 -9.88 -13.11
N GLY A 321 0.66 -9.95 -12.38
CA GLY A 321 0.64 -10.17 -10.95
C GLY A 321 0.72 -11.66 -10.62
N LEU A 322 1.65 -12.09 -9.78
CA LEU A 322 1.72 -13.46 -9.26
C LEU A 322 1.21 -13.50 -7.83
N VAL A 323 0.17 -14.28 -7.59
CA VAL A 323 -0.50 -14.42 -6.30
C VAL A 323 -0.56 -15.88 -5.85
N GLY A 324 -0.70 -16.12 -4.56
CA GLY A 324 -0.81 -17.45 -3.98
C GLY A 324 -0.23 -17.52 -2.58
N SER A 325 -0.49 -18.62 -1.86
CA SER A 325 0.02 -18.87 -0.52
C SER A 325 1.56 -18.95 -0.49
N ASN A 326 2.14 -18.82 0.70
CA ASN A 326 3.57 -18.99 0.86
C ASN A 326 3.97 -20.45 0.50
N GLY A 327 5.04 -20.58 -0.29
CA GLY A 327 5.48 -21.89 -0.80
C GLY A 327 4.71 -22.42 -2.01
N SER A 328 3.80 -21.66 -2.62
CA SER A 328 3.07 -22.06 -3.83
C SER A 328 3.92 -22.08 -5.12
N GLY A 329 5.16 -21.57 -5.07
CA GLY A 329 6.07 -21.60 -6.22
C GLY A 329 6.28 -20.26 -6.92
N LYS A 330 5.80 -19.14 -6.38
CA LYS A 330 5.95 -17.77 -6.95
C LYS A 330 7.41 -17.43 -7.28
N THR A 331 8.29 -17.48 -6.30
CA THR A 331 9.74 -17.24 -6.49
C THR A 331 10.39 -18.26 -7.43
N THR A 332 9.91 -19.52 -7.42
CA THR A 332 10.38 -20.55 -8.34
C THR A 332 10.04 -20.21 -9.79
N LEU A 333 8.82 -19.75 -10.05
CA LEU A 333 8.41 -19.28 -11.38
C LEU A 333 9.24 -18.09 -11.85
N LEU A 334 9.52 -17.11 -10.97
CA LEU A 334 10.43 -16.00 -11.32
C LEU A 334 11.82 -16.50 -11.73
N LYS A 335 12.41 -17.44 -10.97
CA LYS A 335 13.72 -18.05 -11.30
C LYS A 335 13.71 -18.81 -12.64
N ILE A 336 12.59 -19.42 -12.99
CA ILE A 336 12.43 -20.08 -14.28
C ILE A 336 12.34 -19.05 -15.42
N LEU A 337 11.57 -17.97 -15.23
CA LEU A 337 11.50 -16.87 -16.20
C LEU A 337 12.84 -16.15 -16.36
N GLU A 338 13.57 -15.95 -15.27
CA GLU A 338 14.94 -15.40 -15.28
C GLU A 338 15.91 -16.31 -16.04
N GLY A 339 15.72 -17.65 -15.94
CA GLY A 339 16.57 -18.70 -16.55
C GLY A 339 17.64 -19.24 -15.62
N THR A 340 17.58 -18.91 -14.32
CA THR A 340 18.47 -19.50 -13.30
C THR A 340 18.02 -20.90 -12.90
N LEU A 341 16.77 -21.27 -13.19
CA LEU A 341 16.19 -22.59 -12.96
C LEU A 341 15.49 -23.09 -14.23
N ALA A 342 15.70 -24.35 -14.59
CA ALA A 342 14.97 -24.97 -15.70
C ALA A 342 13.61 -25.50 -15.26
N PRO A 343 12.55 -25.43 -16.09
CA PRO A 343 11.32 -26.14 -15.86
C PRO A 343 11.56 -27.66 -15.98
N ASP A 344 10.72 -28.46 -15.35
CA ASP A 344 10.78 -29.93 -15.48
C ASP A 344 9.98 -30.41 -16.71
N GLU A 345 8.94 -29.67 -17.08
CA GLU A 345 8.08 -29.92 -18.23
C GLU A 345 7.88 -28.60 -19.02
N GLY A 346 7.56 -28.73 -20.31
CA GLY A 346 7.32 -27.60 -21.20
C GLY A 346 8.58 -26.95 -21.73
N THR A 347 8.42 -25.79 -22.38
CA THR A 347 9.53 -25.06 -23.01
C THR A 347 9.45 -23.57 -22.72
N ILE A 348 10.61 -22.91 -22.65
CA ILE A 348 10.72 -21.46 -22.54
C ILE A 348 11.59 -20.95 -23.68
N ARG A 349 11.05 -19.98 -24.42
CA ARG A 349 11.77 -19.24 -25.46
C ARG A 349 11.94 -17.80 -25.04
N LYS A 350 13.14 -17.29 -25.16
CA LYS A 350 13.49 -15.88 -24.86
C LYS A 350 13.96 -15.19 -26.12
N ALA A 351 13.62 -13.93 -26.26
CA ALA A 351 14.12 -13.12 -27.37
C ALA A 351 15.65 -12.92 -27.24
N ASP A 352 16.36 -12.84 -28.36
CA ASP A 352 17.82 -12.62 -28.37
C ASP A 352 18.20 -11.32 -27.64
N LEU A 353 19.30 -11.34 -26.88
CA LEU A 353 19.82 -10.19 -26.14
C LEU A 353 18.79 -9.53 -25.20
N LEU A 354 17.86 -10.33 -24.65
CA LEU A 354 16.84 -9.86 -23.70
C LEU A 354 17.50 -9.42 -22.38
N ARG A 355 17.18 -8.20 -21.94
CA ARG A 355 17.65 -7.66 -20.66
C ARG A 355 16.59 -7.91 -19.60
N ILE A 356 16.82 -8.91 -18.75
CA ILE A 356 15.98 -9.21 -17.60
C ILE A 356 16.65 -8.62 -16.36
N VAL A 357 15.91 -7.82 -15.63
CA VAL A 357 16.35 -7.25 -14.35
C VAL A 357 15.46 -7.81 -13.26
N THR A 358 16.08 -8.42 -12.25
CA THR A 358 15.40 -9.09 -11.14
C THR A 358 15.63 -8.35 -9.83
N PHE A 359 14.55 -8.11 -9.12
CA PHE A 359 14.54 -7.59 -7.76
C PHE A 359 14.09 -8.70 -6.81
N SER A 360 15.05 -9.32 -6.11
CA SER A 360 14.79 -10.47 -5.23
C SER A 360 14.55 -10.06 -3.78
N GLN A 361 13.95 -10.97 -3.02
CA GLN A 361 13.64 -10.79 -1.60
C GLN A 361 14.91 -10.64 -0.72
N ASP A 362 16.04 -11.26 -1.10
CA ASP A 362 17.33 -11.18 -0.39
C ASP A 362 18.07 -9.87 -0.68
N ARG A 363 17.48 -8.75 -0.24
CA ARG A 363 17.84 -7.39 -0.65
C ARG A 363 19.12 -6.85 -0.02
N THR A 364 19.41 -7.23 1.22
CA THR A 364 20.46 -6.63 2.04
C THR A 364 21.86 -7.06 1.61
N GLU A 365 22.01 -8.22 0.99
CA GLU A 365 23.29 -8.74 0.52
C GLU A 365 23.88 -8.00 -0.68
N ARG A 366 23.05 -7.22 -1.41
CA ARG A 366 23.48 -6.49 -2.62
C ARG A 366 24.02 -5.08 -2.37
N LEU A 367 23.87 -4.56 -1.16
CA LEU A 367 24.37 -3.23 -0.79
C LEU A 367 25.63 -3.37 0.06
N ASP A 368 26.72 -2.75 -0.40
CA ASP A 368 27.95 -2.65 0.37
C ASP A 368 27.70 -1.71 1.58
N PRO A 369 27.76 -2.22 2.83
CA PRO A 369 27.40 -1.45 4.02
C PRO A 369 28.35 -0.27 4.29
N ASP A 370 29.58 -0.34 3.81
CA ASP A 370 30.61 0.67 4.06
C ASP A 370 30.59 1.80 3.02
N LYS A 371 29.94 1.60 1.86
CA LYS A 371 29.81 2.65 0.86
C LYS A 371 28.82 3.72 1.28
N THR A 372 29.11 4.97 0.94
CA THR A 372 28.16 6.06 1.11
C THR A 372 26.98 5.91 0.16
N LEU A 373 25.83 6.51 0.51
CA LEU A 373 24.65 6.55 -0.38
C LEU A 373 25.03 7.11 -1.76
N ARG A 374 25.82 8.19 -1.80
CA ARG A 374 26.32 8.77 -3.08
C ARG A 374 27.03 7.72 -3.94
N ARG A 375 28.00 7.00 -3.36
CA ARG A 375 28.80 6.00 -4.09
C ARG A 375 28.01 4.74 -4.45
N THR A 376 26.96 4.46 -3.70
CA THR A 376 26.05 3.35 -3.99
C THR A 376 25.15 3.66 -5.19
N LEU A 377 24.67 4.91 -5.32
CA LEU A 377 23.84 5.37 -6.44
C LEU A 377 24.68 5.71 -7.68
N CYS A 378 25.86 6.27 -7.49
CA CYS A 378 26.78 6.69 -8.53
C CYS A 378 28.20 6.26 -8.17
N PRO A 379 28.65 5.06 -8.61
CA PRO A 379 29.99 4.54 -8.31
C PRO A 379 31.12 5.47 -8.78
N GLU A 380 30.94 6.11 -9.94
CA GLU A 380 31.90 7.00 -10.57
C GLU A 380 31.27 8.36 -10.87
N GLY A 381 31.96 9.43 -10.46
CA GLY A 381 31.50 10.81 -10.70
C GLY A 381 30.38 11.28 -9.79
N ASP A 382 29.59 12.26 -10.26
CA ASP A 382 28.50 12.92 -9.53
C ASP A 382 27.17 12.93 -10.30
N SER A 383 27.09 12.21 -11.42
CA SER A 383 25.91 12.15 -12.28
C SER A 383 25.60 10.72 -12.69
N VAL A 384 24.32 10.35 -12.60
CA VAL A 384 23.77 9.09 -13.10
C VAL A 384 23.14 9.30 -14.46
N ILE A 385 23.18 8.29 -15.32
CA ILE A 385 22.50 8.34 -16.62
C ILE A 385 21.09 7.79 -16.44
N TYR A 386 20.10 8.65 -16.65
CA TYR A 386 18.70 8.31 -16.57
C TYR A 386 17.99 8.70 -17.87
N ARG A 387 17.40 7.74 -18.60
CA ARG A 387 16.80 7.95 -19.95
C ARG A 387 17.75 8.64 -20.93
N GLY A 388 19.02 8.26 -20.90
CA GLY A 388 20.04 8.87 -21.78
C GLY A 388 20.46 10.29 -21.41
N GLN A 389 19.93 10.84 -20.31
CA GLN A 389 20.27 12.19 -19.83
C GLN A 389 21.07 12.10 -18.52
N PRO A 390 22.13 12.91 -18.37
CA PRO A 390 22.87 12.98 -17.12
C PRO A 390 22.05 13.74 -16.05
N VAL A 391 21.85 13.11 -14.91
CA VAL A 391 21.16 13.68 -13.74
C VAL A 391 22.14 13.69 -12.58
N HIS A 392 22.33 14.85 -11.93
CA HIS A 392 23.19 14.94 -10.76
C HIS A 392 22.67 14.02 -9.62
N VAL A 393 23.59 13.27 -8.97
CA VAL A 393 23.24 12.25 -7.96
C VAL A 393 22.40 12.80 -6.82
N ALA A 394 22.61 14.04 -6.38
CA ALA A 394 21.78 14.67 -5.36
C ALA A 394 20.33 14.92 -5.84
N GLY A 395 20.15 15.28 -7.11
CA GLY A 395 18.84 15.42 -7.74
C GLY A 395 18.15 14.06 -7.88
N TRP A 396 18.92 13.01 -8.21
CA TRP A 396 18.44 11.64 -8.29
C TRP A 396 17.99 11.14 -6.91
N ALA A 397 18.85 11.23 -5.89
CA ALA A 397 18.54 10.81 -4.52
C ALA A 397 17.32 11.54 -3.93
N LYS A 398 17.16 12.83 -4.24
CA LYS A 398 15.99 13.62 -3.81
C LYS A 398 14.67 13.06 -4.34
N ARG A 399 14.64 12.45 -5.54
CA ARG A 399 13.45 11.79 -6.09
C ARG A 399 12.99 10.61 -5.24
N PHE A 400 13.93 9.95 -4.52
CA PHE A 400 13.66 8.86 -3.58
C PHE A 400 13.60 9.34 -2.14
N LEU A 401 13.25 10.61 -1.93
CA LEU A 401 13.04 11.22 -0.62
C LEU A 401 14.28 11.25 0.28
N PHE A 402 15.49 11.14 -0.29
CA PHE A 402 16.73 11.34 0.44
C PHE A 402 17.08 12.82 0.57
N ARG A 403 17.61 13.21 1.73
CA ARG A 403 18.10 14.55 1.98
C ARG A 403 19.57 14.66 1.55
N ALA A 404 20.03 15.89 1.31
CA ALA A 404 21.39 16.13 0.88
C ALA A 404 22.45 15.70 1.91
N ASP A 405 22.13 15.80 3.22
CA ASP A 405 23.00 15.37 4.32
C ASP A 405 23.16 13.84 4.39
N GLN A 406 22.20 13.07 3.87
CA GLN A 406 22.27 11.61 3.83
C GLN A 406 23.20 11.06 2.74
N LEU A 407 23.55 11.85 1.73
CA LEU A 407 24.40 11.39 0.61
C LEU A 407 25.76 10.88 1.05
N GLU A 408 26.34 11.47 2.08
CA GLU A 408 27.65 11.07 2.61
C GLU A 408 27.55 10.05 3.75
N MET A 409 26.32 9.61 4.11
CA MET A 409 26.13 8.57 5.11
C MET A 409 26.44 7.19 4.54
N PRO A 410 27.13 6.30 5.28
CA PRO A 410 27.29 4.91 4.90
C PRO A 410 25.93 4.18 4.91
N VAL A 411 25.76 3.24 3.97
CA VAL A 411 24.52 2.46 3.80
C VAL A 411 24.14 1.70 5.08
N SER A 412 25.14 1.29 5.87
CA SER A 412 24.92 0.62 7.16
C SER A 412 24.10 1.45 8.15
N ARG A 413 24.14 2.78 8.07
CA ARG A 413 23.37 3.70 8.93
C ARG A 413 21.96 4.00 8.43
N LEU A 414 21.62 3.53 7.25
CA LEU A 414 20.28 3.69 6.70
C LEU A 414 19.32 2.67 7.33
N SER A 415 18.08 3.08 7.57
CA SER A 415 16.98 2.18 7.98
C SER A 415 16.68 1.14 6.90
N GLY A 416 15.95 0.06 7.24
CA GLY A 416 15.50 -0.96 6.29
C GLY A 416 14.77 -0.35 5.08
N GLY A 417 13.79 0.51 5.33
CA GLY A 417 13.04 1.21 4.28
C GLY A 417 13.90 2.18 3.45
N GLU A 418 14.90 2.86 4.05
CA GLU A 418 15.84 3.68 3.30
C GLU A 418 16.73 2.82 2.40
N ARG A 419 17.21 1.67 2.88
CA ARG A 419 17.96 0.71 2.06
C ARG A 419 17.13 0.17 0.89
N ALA A 420 15.86 -0.15 1.13
CA ALA A 420 14.94 -0.56 0.07
C ALA A 420 14.78 0.55 -0.99
N ARG A 421 14.64 1.82 -0.59
CA ARG A 421 14.62 2.96 -1.53
C ARG A 421 15.90 3.11 -2.35
N VAL A 422 17.08 2.84 -1.76
CA VAL A 422 18.35 2.83 -2.51
C VAL A 422 18.35 1.76 -3.59
N LEU A 423 17.86 0.56 -3.27
CA LEU A 423 17.75 -0.54 -4.23
C LEU A 423 16.80 -0.20 -5.39
N ILE A 424 15.64 0.38 -5.10
CA ILE A 424 14.70 0.84 -6.12
C ILE A 424 15.34 1.94 -6.98
N ALA A 425 16.02 2.90 -6.34
CA ALA A 425 16.72 3.97 -7.07
C ALA A 425 17.80 3.45 -8.02
N ARG A 426 18.50 2.37 -7.67
CA ARG A 426 19.45 1.68 -8.53
C ARG A 426 18.76 0.90 -9.65
N LEU A 427 17.72 0.14 -9.29
CA LEU A 427 16.93 -0.63 -10.25
C LEU A 427 16.42 0.25 -11.41
N MET A 428 16.01 1.48 -11.10
CA MET A 428 15.49 2.42 -12.09
C MET A 428 16.56 3.03 -13.00
N LEU A 429 17.84 2.91 -12.67
CA LEU A 429 18.96 3.29 -13.54
C LEU A 429 19.30 2.18 -14.54
N GLU A 430 18.81 0.96 -14.30
CA GLU A 430 19.05 -0.17 -15.20
C GLU A 430 18.05 -0.13 -16.37
N THR A 431 18.56 -0.33 -17.59
CA THR A 431 17.69 -0.49 -18.76
C THR A 431 17.21 -1.95 -18.83
N ALA A 432 15.91 -2.17 -18.78
CA ALA A 432 15.32 -3.49 -18.81
C ALA A 432 14.29 -3.63 -19.92
N ASP A 433 14.18 -4.85 -20.48
CA ASP A 433 13.06 -5.28 -21.34
C ASP A 433 12.00 -5.98 -20.49
N VAL A 434 12.44 -6.72 -19.45
CA VAL A 434 11.59 -7.43 -18.50
C VAL A 434 12.05 -7.13 -17.08
N LEU A 435 11.11 -6.74 -16.22
CA LEU A 435 11.30 -6.59 -14.78
C LEU A 435 10.65 -7.78 -14.06
N LEU A 436 11.41 -8.46 -13.22
CA LEU A 436 10.92 -9.50 -12.32
C LEU A 436 11.05 -8.99 -10.88
N LEU A 437 9.93 -8.74 -10.22
CA LEU A 437 9.91 -8.16 -8.87
C LEU A 437 9.34 -9.17 -7.88
N ASP A 438 10.14 -9.56 -6.87
CA ASP A 438 9.73 -10.46 -5.79
C ASP A 438 9.59 -9.68 -4.48
N GLU A 439 8.33 -9.46 -4.05
CA GLU A 439 7.94 -8.69 -2.86
C GLU A 439 8.62 -7.31 -2.77
N PRO A 440 8.47 -6.44 -3.79
CA PRO A 440 9.12 -5.14 -3.79
C PRO A 440 8.54 -4.16 -2.75
N THR A 441 7.37 -4.46 -2.20
CA THR A 441 6.60 -3.61 -1.28
C THR A 441 7.00 -3.74 0.17
N ASN A 442 7.65 -4.85 0.56
CA ASN A 442 8.07 -5.08 1.94
C ASN A 442 8.97 -3.95 2.44
N ASP A 443 8.77 -3.48 3.67
CA ASP A 443 9.50 -2.40 4.34
C ASP A 443 9.38 -1.00 3.70
N LEU A 444 8.55 -0.82 2.67
CA LEU A 444 8.31 0.48 2.05
C LEU A 444 7.17 1.22 2.77
N ASP A 445 7.36 2.51 2.97
CA ASP A 445 6.28 3.39 3.44
C ASP A 445 5.34 3.78 2.28
N ILE A 446 4.12 4.18 2.61
CA ILE A 446 3.08 4.52 1.62
C ILE A 446 3.59 5.55 0.59
N PRO A 447 4.29 6.65 0.95
CA PRO A 447 4.83 7.57 -0.04
C PRO A 447 5.82 6.93 -1.02
N THR A 448 6.63 5.96 -0.55
CA THR A 448 7.56 5.23 -1.43
C THR A 448 6.83 4.23 -2.32
N LEU A 449 5.78 3.59 -1.80
CA LEU A 449 4.89 2.71 -2.58
C LEU A 449 4.20 3.48 -3.70
N GLU A 450 3.66 4.68 -3.45
CA GLU A 450 3.04 5.54 -4.45
C GLU A 450 4.04 5.87 -5.60
N VAL A 451 5.29 6.19 -5.25
CA VAL A 451 6.36 6.43 -6.22
C VAL A 451 6.68 5.19 -7.06
N LEU A 452 6.78 4.02 -6.40
CA LEU A 452 7.02 2.74 -7.10
C LEU A 452 5.89 2.42 -8.08
N GLU A 453 4.63 2.56 -7.66
CA GLU A 453 3.45 2.32 -8.48
C GLU A 453 3.42 3.18 -9.74
N GLU A 454 3.57 4.51 -9.59
CA GLU A 454 3.63 5.42 -10.74
C GLU A 454 4.73 5.02 -11.71
N SER A 455 5.89 4.63 -11.17
CA SER A 455 7.02 4.19 -11.97
C SER A 455 6.74 2.91 -12.74
N LEU A 456 6.10 1.92 -12.11
CA LEU A 456 5.75 0.65 -12.73
C LEU A 456 4.67 0.80 -13.80
N LEU A 457 3.73 1.74 -13.62
CA LEU A 457 2.70 2.06 -14.61
C LEU A 457 3.31 2.66 -15.89
N ASP A 458 4.37 3.44 -15.77
CA ASP A 458 5.04 4.07 -16.90
C ASP A 458 6.14 3.18 -17.54
N PHE A 459 6.39 1.98 -17.00
CA PHE A 459 7.39 1.07 -17.54
C PHE A 459 6.92 0.49 -18.88
N PRO A 460 7.69 0.69 -19.98
CA PRO A 460 7.28 0.27 -21.31
C PRO A 460 7.55 -1.22 -21.62
N GLY A 461 8.38 -1.90 -20.83
CA GLY A 461 8.71 -3.32 -20.95
C GLY A 461 7.63 -4.24 -20.38
N ALA A 462 7.96 -5.52 -20.18
CA ALA A 462 7.10 -6.46 -19.49
C ALA A 462 7.45 -6.52 -17.99
N LEU A 463 6.45 -6.69 -17.14
CA LEU A 463 6.57 -6.79 -15.70
C LEU A 463 5.99 -8.10 -15.20
N VAL A 464 6.72 -8.78 -14.29
CA VAL A 464 6.16 -9.84 -13.46
C VAL A 464 6.37 -9.45 -12.00
N LEU A 465 5.28 -9.32 -11.26
CA LEU A 465 5.24 -8.80 -9.91
C LEU A 465 4.67 -9.86 -8.94
N VAL A 466 5.49 -10.32 -8.01
CA VAL A 466 5.03 -11.06 -6.84
C VAL A 466 4.82 -10.05 -5.72
N SER A 467 3.62 -9.96 -5.19
CA SER A 467 3.32 -9.11 -4.03
C SER A 467 2.12 -9.62 -3.24
N HIS A 468 2.12 -9.32 -1.96
CA HIS A 468 0.96 -9.44 -1.08
C HIS A 468 0.20 -8.11 -0.95
N ASP A 469 0.72 -7.03 -1.51
CA ASP A 469 0.03 -5.73 -1.60
C ASP A 469 -1.06 -5.79 -2.68
N ARG A 470 -2.30 -6.03 -2.24
CA ARG A 470 -3.50 -6.12 -3.09
C ARG A 470 -3.73 -4.86 -3.92
N TYR A 471 -3.46 -3.69 -3.31
CA TYR A 471 -3.64 -2.39 -3.98
C TYR A 471 -2.65 -2.20 -5.14
N LEU A 472 -1.39 -2.57 -4.93
CA LEU A 472 -0.38 -2.55 -6.00
C LEU A 472 -0.73 -3.50 -7.14
N LEU A 473 -1.14 -4.73 -6.80
CA LEU A 473 -1.54 -5.75 -7.78
C LEU A 473 -2.71 -5.27 -8.64
N ASP A 474 -3.77 -4.76 -8.01
CA ASP A 474 -4.97 -4.30 -8.71
C ASP A 474 -4.67 -3.09 -9.61
N ARG A 475 -3.83 -2.17 -9.14
CA ARG A 475 -3.51 -0.94 -9.88
C ARG A 475 -2.53 -1.15 -11.04
N VAL A 476 -1.55 -2.05 -10.87
CA VAL A 476 -0.42 -2.19 -11.82
C VAL A 476 -0.62 -3.36 -12.78
N SER A 477 -1.22 -4.49 -12.33
CA SER A 477 -1.31 -5.70 -13.15
C SER A 477 -2.35 -5.58 -14.26
N THR A 478 -2.02 -6.10 -15.45
CA THR A 478 -2.98 -6.25 -16.56
C THR A 478 -3.57 -7.65 -16.61
N MET A 479 -3.01 -8.58 -15.86
CA MET A 479 -3.48 -9.94 -15.64
C MET A 479 -2.87 -10.49 -14.35
N VAL A 480 -3.53 -11.46 -13.73
CA VAL A 480 -3.09 -12.11 -12.50
C VAL A 480 -2.97 -13.62 -12.73
N ILE A 481 -1.87 -14.20 -12.28
CA ILE A 481 -1.67 -15.64 -12.23
C ILE A 481 -1.74 -16.08 -10.76
N GLY A 482 -2.71 -16.91 -10.44
CA GLY A 482 -2.88 -17.52 -9.12
C GLY A 482 -2.24 -18.91 -9.08
N LEU A 483 -1.35 -19.14 -8.10
CA LEU A 483 -0.78 -20.44 -7.80
C LEU A 483 -1.41 -20.97 -6.51
N ASP A 484 -2.14 -22.07 -6.61
CA ASP A 484 -2.87 -22.63 -5.45
C ASP A 484 -1.96 -23.45 -4.51
N GLY A 485 -0.76 -23.83 -4.99
CA GLY A 485 0.18 -24.65 -4.27
C GLY A 485 -0.15 -26.15 -4.27
N SER A 486 -1.19 -26.58 -5.01
CA SER A 486 -1.55 -27.99 -5.26
C SER A 486 -1.12 -28.47 -6.64
N GLY A 487 -0.59 -27.58 -7.45
CA GLY A 487 -0.09 -27.85 -8.80
C GLY A 487 -0.93 -27.17 -9.89
N ASP A 488 -2.05 -26.55 -9.54
CA ASP A 488 -2.87 -25.83 -10.49
C ASP A 488 -2.48 -24.34 -10.55
N ALA A 489 -2.50 -23.80 -11.76
CA ALA A 489 -2.25 -22.39 -12.03
C ALA A 489 -3.43 -21.80 -12.79
N GLY A 490 -4.05 -20.77 -12.24
CA GLY A 490 -5.18 -20.06 -12.87
C GLY A 490 -4.75 -18.70 -13.42
N VAL A 491 -5.31 -18.28 -14.57
CA VAL A 491 -5.13 -16.95 -15.14
C VAL A 491 -6.41 -16.16 -14.97
N PHE A 492 -6.31 -14.94 -14.42
CA PHE A 492 -7.43 -14.06 -14.10
C PHE A 492 -7.19 -12.67 -14.70
N ALA A 493 -8.26 -11.94 -14.98
CA ALA A 493 -8.16 -10.60 -15.53
C ALA A 493 -7.62 -9.60 -14.50
N ASP A 494 -8.01 -9.75 -13.23
CA ASP A 494 -7.62 -8.88 -12.12
C ASP A 494 -7.55 -9.66 -10.80
N TYR A 495 -7.11 -8.95 -9.75
CA TYR A 495 -6.99 -9.52 -8.41
C TYR A 495 -8.35 -9.91 -7.81
N SER A 496 -9.39 -9.10 -8.02
CA SER A 496 -10.72 -9.31 -7.47
C SER A 496 -11.36 -10.60 -8.01
N GLN A 497 -11.15 -10.90 -9.30
CA GLN A 497 -11.61 -12.13 -9.92
C GLN A 497 -10.92 -13.36 -9.32
N TRP A 498 -9.61 -13.28 -9.06
CA TRP A 498 -8.88 -14.36 -8.39
C TRP A 498 -9.36 -14.55 -6.95
N GLU A 499 -9.59 -13.48 -6.20
CA GLU A 499 -10.09 -13.54 -4.81
C GLU A 499 -11.49 -14.17 -4.75
N ALA A 500 -12.39 -13.79 -5.66
CA ALA A 500 -13.72 -14.37 -5.76
C ALA A 500 -13.67 -15.88 -6.07
N ALA A 501 -12.78 -16.31 -6.98
CA ALA A 501 -12.62 -17.71 -7.33
C ALA A 501 -12.12 -18.59 -6.16
N ARG A 502 -11.38 -18.01 -5.19
CA ARG A 502 -10.95 -18.69 -3.95
C ARG A 502 -12.06 -18.84 -2.91
N GLY A 503 -13.03 -17.92 -2.91
CA GLY A 503 -14.15 -17.91 -1.96
C GLY A 503 -15.20 -18.98 -2.22
N GLU A 504 -15.23 -19.56 -3.41
CA GLU A 504 -16.05 -20.74 -3.71
C GLU A 504 -15.32 -22.01 -3.23
N PRO A 505 -15.92 -22.82 -2.33
CA PRO A 505 -15.37 -24.14 -2.01
C PRO A 505 -15.31 -24.93 -3.32
N LEU A 506 -14.12 -25.40 -3.71
CA LEU A 506 -13.97 -26.37 -4.80
C LEU A 506 -14.83 -27.58 -4.43
N GLU A 507 -16.04 -27.67 -5.02
CA GLU A 507 -16.77 -28.93 -5.04
C GLU A 507 -15.84 -29.93 -5.72
N GLU A 508 -15.32 -30.88 -4.94
CA GLU A 508 -14.65 -32.05 -5.48
C GLU A 508 -15.49 -32.58 -6.65
N LYS A 509 -14.91 -32.60 -7.84
CA LYS A 509 -15.48 -33.25 -9.01
C LYS A 509 -15.56 -34.76 -8.69
N SER A 510 -16.57 -35.14 -7.92
CA SER A 510 -17.00 -36.53 -7.83
C SER A 510 -17.58 -36.93 -9.20
N ALA A 511 -17.15 -38.07 -9.69
CA ALA A 511 -17.55 -38.72 -10.94
C ALA A 511 -19.06 -38.63 -11.19
N PRO A 512 -19.52 -38.57 -12.45
CA PRO A 512 -20.91 -38.28 -12.78
C PRO A 512 -21.81 -39.39 -12.28
N LYS A 513 -22.55 -39.15 -11.21
CA LYS A 513 -23.77 -39.91 -10.88
C LYS A 513 -24.92 -39.32 -11.69
N GLU A 514 -25.57 -40.17 -12.46
CA GLU A 514 -26.79 -39.86 -13.21
C GLU A 514 -27.79 -39.12 -12.32
N ARG A 515 -28.09 -37.85 -12.66
CA ARG A 515 -29.10 -37.04 -11.98
C ARG A 515 -30.47 -37.34 -12.61
N MET A 516 -31.36 -37.86 -11.79
CA MET A 516 -32.80 -37.69 -12.03
C MET A 516 -33.19 -36.21 -11.91
N PRO A 517 -34.09 -35.68 -12.72
CA PRO A 517 -34.41 -34.26 -12.76
C PRO A 517 -35.19 -33.83 -11.52
N VAL A 518 -34.57 -33.01 -10.69
CA VAL A 518 -35.26 -32.24 -9.63
C VAL A 518 -35.76 -30.95 -10.27
N ALA A 519 -37.05 -30.69 -10.12
CA ALA A 519 -37.76 -29.53 -10.65
C ALA A 519 -37.15 -28.21 -10.12
N ALA A 520 -36.69 -27.37 -11.05
CA ALA A 520 -36.23 -26.01 -10.75
C ALA A 520 -37.39 -25.16 -10.22
N GLY A 521 -37.19 -24.55 -9.04
CA GLY A 521 -38.05 -23.49 -8.55
C GLY A 521 -38.04 -22.28 -9.50
N PRO A 522 -39.08 -21.45 -9.55
CA PRO A 522 -39.19 -20.40 -10.55
C PRO A 522 -38.13 -19.31 -10.31
N GLN A 523 -37.12 -19.25 -11.19
CA GLN A 523 -36.30 -18.05 -11.34
C GLN A 523 -37.22 -16.92 -11.81
N LYS A 524 -37.27 -15.82 -11.07
CA LYS A 524 -37.97 -14.62 -11.50
C LYS A 524 -37.30 -14.07 -12.76
N LYS A 525 -37.91 -14.29 -13.91
CA LYS A 525 -37.48 -13.72 -15.18
C LYS A 525 -37.89 -12.26 -15.20
N LEU A 526 -37.01 -11.38 -15.70
CA LEU A 526 -37.37 -10.02 -16.08
C LEU A 526 -38.63 -10.05 -16.96
N SER A 527 -39.44 -9.01 -16.91
CA SER A 527 -40.52 -8.89 -17.88
C SER A 527 -39.92 -8.89 -19.29
N TYR A 528 -40.67 -9.38 -20.30
CA TYR A 528 -40.17 -9.45 -21.68
C TYR A 528 -39.65 -8.09 -22.18
N ILE A 529 -40.26 -7.00 -21.74
CA ILE A 529 -39.87 -5.62 -22.09
C ILE A 529 -38.55 -5.25 -21.36
N ASP A 530 -38.42 -5.56 -20.07
CA ASP A 530 -37.20 -5.30 -19.32
C ASP A 530 -36.00 -6.14 -19.84
N GLN A 531 -36.27 -7.37 -20.34
CA GLN A 531 -35.24 -8.22 -20.94
C GLN A 531 -34.75 -7.65 -22.28
N LEU A 532 -35.66 -7.20 -23.13
CA LEU A 532 -35.30 -6.58 -24.40
C LEU A 532 -34.57 -5.25 -24.24
N GLU A 533 -34.90 -4.51 -23.17
CA GLU A 533 -34.22 -3.28 -22.79
C GLU A 533 -32.83 -3.58 -22.22
N TRP A 534 -32.68 -4.63 -21.42
CA TRP A 534 -31.43 -5.10 -20.88
C TRP A 534 -30.44 -5.52 -21.98
N ASP A 535 -30.90 -6.35 -22.92
CA ASP A 535 -30.06 -6.84 -24.02
C ASP A 535 -29.60 -5.73 -24.98
N ALA A 536 -30.35 -4.60 -25.05
CA ALA A 536 -29.98 -3.43 -25.85
C ALA A 536 -29.24 -2.33 -25.07
N MET A 537 -29.06 -2.47 -23.76
CA MET A 537 -28.59 -1.39 -22.90
C MET A 537 -27.12 -1.06 -23.14
N GLU A 538 -26.27 -2.07 -23.28
CA GLU A 538 -24.84 -1.91 -23.51
C GLU A 538 -24.55 -1.13 -24.81
N ALA A 539 -25.25 -1.48 -25.89
CA ALA A 539 -25.14 -0.75 -27.17
C ALA A 539 -25.56 0.72 -27.04
N LYS A 540 -26.67 0.99 -26.32
CA LYS A 540 -27.15 2.36 -26.10
C LYS A 540 -26.22 3.21 -25.25
N ILE A 541 -25.57 2.61 -24.27
CA ILE A 541 -24.57 3.29 -23.42
C ILE A 541 -23.36 3.64 -24.28
N LEU A 542 -22.84 2.69 -25.05
CA LEU A 542 -21.69 2.90 -25.93
C LEU A 542 -21.93 4.01 -26.95
N ASP A 543 -23.11 4.04 -27.59
CA ASP A 543 -23.47 5.09 -28.52
C ASP A 543 -23.57 6.46 -27.86
N ALA A 544 -24.14 6.52 -26.63
CA ALA A 544 -24.26 7.77 -25.88
C ALA A 544 -22.89 8.30 -25.38
N GLU A 545 -21.96 7.41 -25.02
CA GLU A 545 -20.60 7.78 -24.67
C GLU A 545 -19.80 8.30 -25.86
N HIS A 546 -19.97 7.69 -27.03
CA HIS A 546 -19.38 8.19 -28.28
C HIS A 546 -19.90 9.58 -28.63
N GLU A 547 -21.21 9.81 -28.45
CA GLU A 547 -21.83 11.12 -28.65
C GLU A 547 -21.27 12.17 -27.68
N LEU A 548 -21.14 11.82 -26.40
CA LEU A 548 -20.54 12.69 -25.38
C LEU A 548 -19.08 13.04 -25.72
N ALA A 549 -18.28 12.04 -26.12
CA ALA A 549 -16.89 12.25 -26.53
C ALA A 549 -16.75 13.13 -27.78
N ALA A 550 -17.71 13.08 -28.69
CA ALA A 550 -17.74 13.97 -29.86
C ALA A 550 -18.02 15.42 -29.43
N TRP A 551 -19.02 15.66 -28.56
CA TRP A 551 -19.32 17.00 -28.05
C TRP A 551 -18.22 17.57 -27.17
N GLN A 552 -17.49 16.74 -26.41
CA GLN A 552 -16.32 17.17 -25.65
C GLN A 552 -15.19 17.70 -26.57
N ARG A 553 -14.97 17.06 -27.73
CA ARG A 553 -14.04 17.54 -28.75
C ARG A 553 -14.50 18.85 -29.37
N ASP A 554 -15.80 18.95 -29.73
CA ASP A 554 -16.38 20.19 -30.27
C ASP A 554 -16.25 21.37 -29.30
N VAL A 555 -16.42 21.16 -28.00
CA VAL A 555 -16.20 22.20 -26.97
C VAL A 555 -14.73 22.61 -26.92
N GLN A 556 -13.78 21.68 -27.06
CA GLN A 556 -12.36 22.01 -27.11
C GLN A 556 -11.98 22.79 -28.37
N GLU A 557 -12.54 22.43 -29.53
CA GLU A 557 -12.29 23.11 -30.79
C GLU A 557 -12.95 24.52 -30.84
N ALA A 558 -14.12 24.65 -30.21
CA ALA A 558 -14.85 25.91 -30.11
C ALA A 558 -14.33 26.87 -29.00
N ALA A 559 -13.30 26.47 -28.24
CA ALA A 559 -12.82 27.24 -27.08
C ALA A 559 -12.41 28.69 -27.40
N SER A 560 -12.09 29.00 -28.66
CA SER A 560 -11.70 30.34 -29.13
C SER A 560 -12.85 31.15 -29.73
N ASP A 561 -14.06 30.57 -29.89
CA ASP A 561 -15.21 31.19 -30.55
C ASP A 561 -16.44 31.16 -29.64
N PRO A 562 -16.82 32.29 -28.98
CA PRO A 562 -17.93 32.34 -28.02
C PRO A 562 -19.29 31.98 -28.63
N GLU A 563 -19.53 32.22 -29.94
CA GLU A 563 -20.79 31.92 -30.59
C GLU A 563 -20.99 30.42 -30.80
N ARG A 564 -19.90 29.67 -31.01
CA ARG A 564 -19.91 28.21 -31.16
C ARG A 564 -19.78 27.47 -29.81
N LEU A 565 -19.10 28.05 -28.83
CA LEU A 565 -18.84 27.45 -27.52
C LEU A 565 -20.13 27.21 -26.73
N VAL A 566 -21.05 28.18 -26.71
CA VAL A 566 -22.29 28.10 -25.92
C VAL A 566 -23.18 26.93 -26.38
N PRO A 567 -23.51 26.76 -27.68
CA PRO A 567 -24.31 25.63 -28.13
C PRO A 567 -23.57 24.27 -27.98
N ALA A 568 -22.26 24.22 -28.22
CA ALA A 568 -21.46 23.00 -28.01
C ALA A 568 -21.48 22.54 -26.55
N TYR A 569 -21.34 23.47 -25.62
CA TYR A 569 -21.41 23.18 -24.17
C TYR A 569 -22.81 22.71 -23.74
N ALA A 570 -23.87 23.30 -24.27
CA ALA A 570 -25.25 22.86 -24.00
C ALA A 570 -25.51 21.43 -24.51
N ASN A 571 -25.01 21.10 -25.70
CA ASN A 571 -25.11 19.74 -26.28
C ASN A 571 -24.29 18.73 -25.47
N MET A 572 -23.09 19.07 -25.04
CA MET A 572 -22.26 18.23 -24.17
C MET A 572 -22.98 17.92 -22.84
N GLN A 573 -23.59 18.92 -22.20
CA GLN A 573 -24.37 18.71 -20.97
C GLN A 573 -25.61 17.83 -21.20
N ALA A 574 -26.27 17.96 -22.33
CA ALA A 574 -27.42 17.10 -22.69
C ALA A 574 -26.98 15.65 -22.93
N ALA A 575 -25.86 15.43 -23.62
CA ALA A 575 -25.27 14.11 -23.83
C ALA A 575 -24.82 13.47 -22.49
N GLN A 576 -24.20 14.23 -21.60
CA GLN A 576 -23.81 13.78 -20.26
C GLN A 576 -25.01 13.30 -19.44
N LYS A 577 -26.08 14.09 -19.38
CA LYS A 577 -27.33 13.68 -18.69
C LYS A 577 -27.94 12.41 -19.28
N ARG A 578 -27.81 12.21 -20.60
CA ARG A 578 -28.29 11.01 -21.27
C ARG A 578 -27.52 9.77 -20.86
N VAL A 579 -26.19 9.86 -20.78
CA VAL A 579 -25.31 8.79 -20.28
C VAL A 579 -25.66 8.46 -18.83
N GLU A 580 -25.76 9.46 -17.94
CA GLU A 580 -26.15 9.27 -16.53
C GLU A 580 -27.52 8.60 -16.38
N GLY A 581 -28.50 8.98 -17.22
CA GLY A 581 -29.82 8.37 -17.24
C GLY A 581 -29.81 6.89 -17.66
N LEU A 582 -28.97 6.53 -18.64
CA LEU A 582 -28.82 5.14 -19.08
C LEU A 582 -28.17 4.26 -18.02
N TYR A 583 -27.12 4.74 -17.35
CA TYR A 583 -26.49 4.04 -16.22
C TYR A 583 -27.44 3.85 -15.03
N ALA A 584 -28.21 4.88 -14.68
CA ALA A 584 -29.22 4.77 -13.62
C ALA A 584 -30.31 3.73 -13.98
N ARG A 585 -30.69 3.65 -15.25
CA ARG A 585 -31.67 2.65 -15.72
C ARG A 585 -31.07 1.25 -15.72
N TRP A 586 -29.82 1.09 -16.12
CA TRP A 586 -29.09 -0.18 -16.06
C TRP A 586 -29.05 -0.72 -14.62
N ALA A 587 -28.63 0.09 -13.66
CA ALA A 587 -28.61 -0.28 -12.25
C ALA A 587 -30.00 -0.71 -11.72
N GLN A 588 -31.09 -0.08 -12.18
CA GLN A 588 -32.45 -0.49 -11.83
C GLN A 588 -32.80 -1.88 -12.40
N LEU A 589 -32.43 -2.17 -13.64
CA LEU A 589 -32.66 -3.48 -14.26
C LEU A 589 -31.84 -4.56 -13.58
N GLU A 590 -30.57 -4.28 -13.25
CA GLU A 590 -29.69 -5.17 -12.49
C GLU A 590 -30.25 -5.49 -11.09
N SER A 591 -30.77 -4.49 -10.40
CA SER A 591 -31.42 -4.70 -9.09
C SER A 591 -32.69 -5.56 -9.15
N LYS A 592 -33.34 -5.64 -10.32
CA LYS A 592 -34.47 -6.54 -10.54
C LYS A 592 -34.06 -7.98 -10.85
N LEU A 593 -32.85 -8.18 -11.41
CA LEU A 593 -32.23 -9.50 -11.65
C LEU A 593 -31.68 -10.11 -10.34
N ALA A 594 -31.17 -9.26 -9.43
CA ALA A 594 -30.57 -9.67 -8.16
C ALA A 594 -31.61 -9.96 -7.04
N ARG A 595 -32.87 -9.60 -7.23
CA ARG A 595 -34.00 -9.90 -6.32
C ARG A 595 -34.82 -11.09 -6.82
#